data_90bebb64260df9bedb4af6c3e38044d0
#
_entry.id   90bebb64260df9bedb4af6c3e38044d0
#
_cell.length_a   1.000
_cell.length_b   1.000
_cell.length_c   1.000
_cell.angle_alpha   90.00
_cell.angle_beta   90.00
_cell.angle_gamma   90.00
#
_symmetry.space_group_name_H-M   'P 1'
#
loop_
_entity.id
_entity.type
_entity.pdbx_description
1 polymer ?
#
loop_
_entity_poly.entity_id
_entity_poly.type
_entity_poly.pdbx_seq_one_letter_code
_entity_poly.pdbx_strand_id
1 'polypeptide(L)'
;MSTMYRVKNRGASTVVYKIADKGIRREFKPGQIMQISSEELEELTFQPGGTMILSQFLQILDLDGIQAARIKTEPEYHMSEADVAKLITSGSLDAFLDALDFAPIGVIDLIKKLSISIPMVDIQKRKALKEKTGFDVEAALKHNEEDKEDDQKTILKTDNGGERRVKNDVPAGRRTAPTVTAPAAAPKYNIVTKPAEEAKAESAE
;
A
#
# COMPACT_ATOMS: atom_id res chain seq x y z
N MET A 1 -25.80 20.97 1.62
CA MET A 1 -24.69 20.66 2.58
C MET A 1 -24.31 19.22 2.36
N SER A 2 -23.08 18.93 2.00
CA SER A 2 -22.64 17.53 1.82
C SER A 2 -22.47 16.86 3.19
N THR A 3 -23.06 15.70 3.37
CA THR A 3 -22.93 14.90 4.59
C THR A 3 -21.51 14.36 4.68
N MET A 4 -20.90 14.36 5.88
CA MET A 4 -19.57 13.85 6.12
C MET A 4 -19.64 12.51 6.83
N TYR A 5 -18.89 11.52 6.35
CA TYR A 5 -18.85 10.17 6.90
C TYR A 5 -17.46 9.85 7.43
N ARG A 6 -17.39 9.11 8.52
CA ARG A 6 -16.13 8.65 9.11
C ARG A 6 -15.69 7.36 8.42
N VAL A 7 -14.48 7.40 7.90
CA VAL A 7 -13.87 6.26 7.21
C VAL A 7 -12.54 5.93 7.87
N LYS A 8 -12.31 4.66 8.19
CA LYS A 8 -11.14 4.14 8.89
C LYS A 8 -10.34 3.26 7.96
N ASN A 9 -9.02 3.38 7.96
CA ASN A 9 -8.15 2.37 7.38
C ASN A 9 -8.07 1.17 8.34
N ARG A 10 -8.57 0.02 7.88
CA ARG A 10 -8.56 -1.24 8.66
C ARG A 10 -7.29 -2.06 8.45
N GLY A 11 -6.47 -1.72 7.45
CA GLY A 11 -5.29 -2.47 7.08
C GLY A 11 -4.03 -2.07 7.86
N ALA A 12 -2.98 -2.86 7.66
CA ALA A 12 -1.66 -2.65 8.24
C ALA A 12 -0.80 -1.66 7.46
N SER A 13 -1.15 -1.36 6.21
CA SER A 13 -0.44 -0.49 5.28
C SER A 13 -1.16 0.84 5.07
N THR A 14 -0.45 1.83 4.53
CA THR A 14 -1.04 3.11 4.14
C THR A 14 -1.87 2.93 2.86
N VAL A 15 -3.11 3.39 2.89
CA VAL A 15 -4.02 3.38 1.74
C VAL A 15 -4.06 4.76 1.11
N VAL A 16 -3.81 4.83 -0.19
CA VAL A 16 -3.86 6.09 -0.95
C VAL A 16 -4.81 5.94 -2.12
N TYR A 17 -5.69 6.91 -2.29
CA TYR A 17 -6.49 7.03 -3.51
C TYR A 17 -6.44 8.44 -4.08
N LYS A 18 -6.77 8.55 -5.36
CA LYS A 18 -6.83 9.82 -6.09
C LYS A 18 -8.08 9.86 -6.96
N ILE A 19 -8.82 10.95 -6.90
CA ILE A 19 -9.91 11.27 -7.81
C ILE A 19 -9.42 12.41 -8.69
N ALA A 20 -9.01 12.07 -9.92
CA ALA A 20 -8.31 13.01 -10.80
C ALA A 20 -9.20 14.19 -11.18
N ASP A 21 -10.46 13.94 -11.51
CA ASP A 21 -11.42 14.94 -11.99
C ASP A 21 -11.71 16.04 -10.97
N LYS A 22 -11.60 15.71 -9.68
CA LYS A 22 -11.80 16.67 -8.56
C LYS A 22 -10.49 17.14 -7.93
N GLY A 23 -9.35 16.66 -8.40
CA GLY A 23 -8.03 16.98 -7.82
C GLY A 23 -7.86 16.48 -6.38
N ILE A 24 -8.67 15.53 -5.93
CA ILE A 24 -8.63 15.00 -4.56
C ILE A 24 -7.58 13.89 -4.49
N ARG A 25 -6.69 13.96 -3.50
CA ARG A 25 -5.78 12.89 -3.10
C ARG A 25 -5.90 12.70 -1.59
N ARG A 26 -6.17 11.49 -1.17
CA ARG A 26 -6.25 11.13 0.26
C ARG A 26 -5.23 10.04 0.58
N GLU A 27 -4.70 10.12 1.80
CA GLU A 27 -3.74 9.18 2.33
C GLU A 27 -4.17 8.80 3.75
N PHE A 28 -4.47 7.52 3.96
CA PHE A 28 -4.88 6.98 5.24
C PHE A 28 -3.75 6.13 5.81
N LYS A 29 -3.19 6.54 6.92
CA LYS A 29 -2.26 5.72 7.69
C LYS A 29 -3.00 4.53 8.34
N PRO A 30 -2.31 3.45 8.72
CA PRO A 30 -2.91 2.33 9.43
C PRO A 30 -3.73 2.79 10.65
N GLY A 31 -4.98 2.33 10.74
CA GLY A 31 -5.89 2.69 11.84
C GLY A 31 -6.43 4.13 11.83
N GLN A 32 -6.00 4.98 10.92
CA GLN A 32 -6.44 6.38 10.85
C GLN A 32 -7.90 6.49 10.45
N ILE A 33 -8.61 7.40 11.12
CA ILE A 33 -9.99 7.76 10.80
C ILE A 33 -9.98 9.16 10.18
N MET A 34 -10.65 9.31 9.04
CA MET A 34 -10.84 10.60 8.37
C MET A 34 -12.31 10.79 8.01
N GLN A 35 -12.72 12.06 7.89
CA GLN A 35 -14.04 12.41 7.39
C GLN A 35 -13.98 12.61 5.87
N ILE A 36 -14.90 11.97 5.17
CA ILE A 36 -15.06 12.04 3.72
C ILE A 36 -16.48 12.49 3.41
N SER A 37 -16.66 13.37 2.43
CA SER A 37 -17.99 13.81 2.02
C SER A 37 -18.74 12.70 1.26
N SER A 38 -20.07 12.76 1.29
CA SER A 38 -20.92 11.85 0.50
C SER A 38 -20.58 11.87 -0.99
N GLU A 39 -20.32 13.05 -1.53
CA GLU A 39 -19.93 13.25 -2.93
C GLU A 39 -18.57 12.57 -3.25
N GLU A 40 -17.59 12.70 -2.35
CA GLU A 40 -16.27 12.05 -2.52
C GLU A 40 -16.39 10.52 -2.44
N LEU A 41 -17.23 9.99 -1.55
CA LEU A 41 -17.50 8.55 -1.47
C LEU A 41 -18.15 8.02 -2.75
N GLU A 42 -19.15 8.72 -3.25
CA GLU A 42 -19.84 8.34 -4.47
C GLU A 42 -18.88 8.36 -5.68
N GLU A 43 -18.13 9.43 -5.85
CA GLU A 43 -17.11 9.54 -6.91
C GLU A 43 -16.05 8.44 -6.83
N LEU A 44 -15.62 8.09 -5.61
CA LEU A 44 -14.66 7.02 -5.41
C LEU A 44 -15.22 5.67 -5.88
N THR A 45 -16.54 5.41 -5.72
CA THR A 45 -17.15 4.17 -6.22
C THR A 45 -17.14 4.06 -7.74
N PHE A 46 -17.13 5.20 -8.45
CA PHE A 46 -17.04 5.24 -9.92
C PHE A 46 -15.59 5.13 -10.44
N GLN A 47 -14.60 5.38 -9.60
CA GLN A 47 -13.19 5.23 -9.99
C GLN A 47 -12.81 3.75 -10.13
N PRO A 48 -11.95 3.38 -11.11
CA PRO A 48 -11.42 2.03 -11.22
C PRO A 48 -10.72 1.60 -9.92
N GLY A 49 -11.18 0.49 -9.33
CA GLY A 49 -10.65 0.00 -8.06
C GLY A 49 -11.18 0.70 -6.80
N GLY A 50 -11.99 1.77 -6.92
CA GLY A 50 -12.49 2.52 -5.77
C GLY A 50 -13.40 1.69 -4.87
N THR A 51 -14.29 0.89 -5.44
CA THR A 51 -15.14 -0.05 -4.69
C THR A 51 -14.29 -1.08 -3.94
N MET A 52 -13.20 -1.57 -4.55
CA MET A 52 -12.27 -2.50 -3.91
C MET A 52 -11.55 -1.83 -2.72
N ILE A 53 -11.07 -0.60 -2.88
CA ILE A 53 -10.44 0.15 -1.79
C ILE A 53 -11.41 0.31 -0.62
N LEU A 54 -12.66 0.70 -0.89
CA LEU A 54 -13.68 0.90 0.14
C LEU A 54 -14.11 -0.39 0.82
N SER A 55 -14.20 -1.52 0.10
CA SER A 55 -14.65 -2.80 0.67
C SER A 55 -13.54 -3.57 1.36
N GLN A 56 -12.31 -3.54 0.82
CA GLN A 56 -11.22 -4.40 1.29
C GLN A 56 -10.28 -3.71 2.28
N PHE A 57 -10.00 -2.43 2.09
CA PHE A 57 -8.98 -1.73 2.88
C PHE A 57 -9.53 -0.65 3.81
N LEU A 58 -10.61 0.01 3.41
CA LEU A 58 -11.26 1.02 4.22
C LEU A 58 -12.53 0.48 4.86
N GLN A 59 -12.91 1.04 5.99
CA GLN A 59 -14.13 0.74 6.72
C GLN A 59 -14.91 2.02 6.91
N ILE A 60 -16.12 2.09 6.38
CA ILE A 60 -17.06 3.17 6.65
C ILE A 60 -17.71 2.86 8.00
N LEU A 61 -17.61 3.79 8.95
CA LEU A 61 -18.12 3.59 10.32
C LEU A 61 -19.59 3.99 10.46
N ASP A 62 -20.07 4.85 9.57
CA ASP A 62 -21.44 5.37 9.62
C ASP A 62 -22.34 4.57 8.67
N LEU A 63 -23.49 4.07 9.18
CA LEU A 63 -24.41 3.22 8.43
C LEU A 63 -24.96 3.90 7.18
N ASP A 64 -25.28 5.19 7.27
CA ASP A 64 -25.77 5.97 6.13
C ASP A 64 -24.71 6.08 5.02
N GLY A 65 -23.44 6.16 5.41
CA GLY A 65 -22.31 6.17 4.48
C GLY A 65 -22.12 4.83 3.75
N ILE A 66 -22.38 3.70 4.42
CA ILE A 66 -22.35 2.36 3.81
C ILE A 66 -23.44 2.24 2.76
N GLN A 67 -24.65 2.74 3.05
CA GLN A 67 -25.75 2.75 2.12
C GLN A 67 -25.49 3.66 0.92
N ALA A 68 -24.93 4.86 1.15
CA ALA A 68 -24.56 5.80 0.10
C ALA A 68 -23.51 5.22 -0.83
N ALA A 69 -22.49 4.54 -0.30
CA ALA A 69 -21.43 3.89 -1.08
C ALA A 69 -21.90 2.59 -1.75
N ARG A 70 -23.09 2.08 -1.45
CA ARG A 70 -23.64 0.81 -1.97
C ARG A 70 -22.73 -0.39 -1.78
N ILE A 71 -21.96 -0.41 -0.69
CA ILE A 71 -21.01 -1.47 -0.39
C ILE A 71 -21.71 -2.52 0.47
N LYS A 72 -21.57 -3.79 0.08
CA LYS A 72 -21.95 -4.90 0.94
C LYS A 72 -20.84 -5.07 1.98
N THR A 73 -21.14 -4.77 3.23
CA THR A 73 -20.24 -4.99 4.37
C THR A 73 -20.83 -6.08 5.25
N GLU A 74 -20.04 -7.09 5.56
CA GLU A 74 -20.38 -8.10 6.55
C GLU A 74 -19.92 -7.59 7.92
N PRO A 75 -20.85 -7.35 8.87
CA PRO A 75 -20.53 -6.78 10.18
C PRO A 75 -19.54 -7.64 10.98
N GLU A 76 -19.52 -8.94 10.73
CA GLU A 76 -18.69 -9.92 11.42
C GLU A 76 -17.19 -9.65 11.28
N TYR A 77 -16.79 -9.04 10.16
CA TYR A 77 -15.39 -8.69 9.90
C TYR A 77 -15.04 -7.22 10.18
N HIS A 78 -15.87 -6.52 10.95
CA HIS A 78 -15.53 -5.20 11.49
C HIS A 78 -14.56 -5.32 12.69
N MET A 79 -13.49 -6.08 12.50
CA MET A 79 -12.53 -6.37 13.56
C MET A 79 -11.62 -5.17 13.83
N SER A 80 -11.45 -4.86 15.12
CA SER A 80 -10.43 -3.93 15.57
C SER A 80 -9.08 -4.64 15.71
N GLU A 81 -7.99 -3.86 15.86
CA GLU A 81 -6.66 -4.42 16.14
C GLU A 81 -6.66 -5.32 17.41
N ALA A 82 -7.43 -4.93 18.42
CA ALA A 82 -7.59 -5.72 19.64
C ALA A 82 -8.34 -7.04 19.41
N ASP A 83 -9.34 -7.05 18.52
CA ASP A 83 -10.08 -8.27 18.20
C ASP A 83 -9.23 -9.23 17.38
N VAL A 84 -8.43 -8.71 16.44
CA VAL A 84 -7.46 -9.50 15.70
C VAL A 84 -6.38 -10.07 16.64
N ALA A 85 -5.89 -9.28 17.59
CA ALA A 85 -4.96 -9.77 18.60
C ALA A 85 -5.56 -10.90 19.45
N LYS A 86 -6.82 -10.79 19.86
CA LYS A 86 -7.54 -11.87 20.55
C LYS A 86 -7.71 -13.11 19.67
N LEU A 87 -8.03 -12.92 18.39
CA LEU A 87 -8.18 -14.01 17.43
C LEU A 87 -6.87 -14.81 17.30
N ILE A 88 -5.73 -14.12 17.27
CA ILE A 88 -4.39 -14.73 17.20
C ILE A 88 -4.08 -15.50 18.49
N THR A 89 -4.31 -14.89 19.65
CA THR A 89 -3.87 -15.44 20.96
C THR A 89 -4.81 -16.50 21.53
N SER A 90 -6.11 -16.21 21.53
CA SER A 90 -7.13 -17.01 22.23
C SER A 90 -8.30 -17.48 21.35
N GLY A 91 -8.39 -17.01 20.09
CA GLY A 91 -9.44 -17.45 19.19
C GLY A 91 -9.32 -18.94 18.83
N SER A 92 -10.44 -19.57 18.46
CA SER A 92 -10.43 -20.93 17.94
C SER A 92 -9.75 -21.02 16.59
N LEU A 93 -9.28 -22.22 16.21
CA LEU A 93 -8.74 -22.46 14.87
C LEU A 93 -9.80 -22.22 13.80
N ASP A 94 -11.03 -22.64 14.03
CA ASP A 94 -12.13 -22.49 13.08
C ASP A 94 -12.45 -21.01 12.82
N ALA A 95 -12.53 -20.19 13.87
CA ALA A 95 -12.72 -18.73 13.72
C ALA A 95 -11.54 -18.07 13.01
N PHE A 96 -10.33 -18.58 13.20
CA PHE A 96 -9.14 -18.08 12.51
C PHE A 96 -9.14 -18.43 11.02
N LEU A 97 -9.53 -19.67 10.67
CA LEU A 97 -9.68 -20.13 9.29
C LEU A 97 -10.77 -19.36 8.57
N ASP A 98 -11.91 -19.15 9.22
CA ASP A 98 -13.03 -18.37 8.71
C ASP A 98 -12.61 -16.92 8.38
N ALA A 99 -11.88 -16.29 9.30
CA ALA A 99 -11.31 -14.96 9.05
C ALA A 99 -10.32 -14.93 7.88
N LEU A 100 -9.50 -15.98 7.68
CA LEU A 100 -8.58 -16.05 6.54
C LEU A 100 -9.30 -16.25 5.21
N ASP A 101 -10.45 -16.92 5.19
CA ASP A 101 -11.19 -17.22 3.98
C ASP A 101 -12.13 -16.08 3.55
N PHE A 102 -12.74 -15.39 4.49
CA PHE A 102 -13.82 -14.45 4.21
C PHE A 102 -13.54 -13.00 4.63
N ALA A 103 -12.58 -12.75 5.52
CA ALA A 103 -12.31 -11.38 5.96
C ALA A 103 -11.71 -10.51 4.82
N PRO A 104 -11.96 -9.21 4.85
CA PRO A 104 -11.36 -8.27 3.91
C PRO A 104 -9.83 -8.30 3.96
N ILE A 105 -9.19 -8.02 2.82
CA ILE A 105 -7.72 -8.06 2.67
C ILE A 105 -7.01 -7.22 3.75
N GLY A 106 -7.56 -6.06 4.11
CA GLY A 106 -6.99 -5.22 5.17
C GLY A 106 -6.95 -5.91 6.54
N VAL A 107 -7.93 -6.75 6.87
CA VAL A 107 -7.92 -7.55 8.11
C VAL A 107 -6.87 -8.66 8.02
N ILE A 108 -6.75 -9.32 6.88
CA ILE A 108 -5.72 -10.34 6.65
C ILE A 108 -4.31 -9.74 6.77
N ASP A 109 -4.08 -8.56 6.22
CA ASP A 109 -2.80 -7.85 6.37
C ASP A 109 -2.52 -7.45 7.82
N LEU A 110 -3.57 -7.09 8.57
CA LEU A 110 -3.45 -6.82 9.99
C LEU A 110 -3.10 -8.10 10.79
N ILE A 111 -3.70 -9.25 10.43
CA ILE A 111 -3.34 -10.57 10.99
C ILE A 111 -1.87 -10.87 10.74
N LYS A 112 -1.36 -10.71 9.52
CA LYS A 112 0.05 -10.92 9.18
C LYS A 112 0.97 -10.03 10.02
N LYS A 113 0.67 -8.74 10.11
CA LYS A 113 1.46 -7.78 10.90
C LYS A 113 1.49 -8.14 12.37
N LEU A 114 0.32 -8.42 12.96
CA LEU A 114 0.23 -8.74 14.37
C LEU A 114 0.83 -10.10 14.71
N SER A 115 0.82 -11.08 13.80
CA SER A 115 1.44 -12.38 14.02
C SER A 115 2.97 -12.32 14.15
N ILE A 116 3.60 -11.24 13.72
CA ILE A 116 5.03 -10.97 13.97
C ILE A 116 5.23 -10.29 15.33
N SER A 117 4.32 -9.41 15.73
CA SER A 117 4.43 -8.62 16.96
C SER A 117 3.95 -9.39 18.19
N ILE A 118 2.97 -10.27 18.02
CA ILE A 118 2.37 -11.09 19.06
C ILE A 118 2.81 -12.55 18.86
N PRO A 119 3.36 -13.22 19.87
CA PRO A 119 3.79 -14.60 19.70
C PRO A 119 2.59 -15.51 19.41
N MET A 120 2.50 -15.96 18.17
CA MET A 120 1.52 -16.97 17.76
C MET A 120 2.04 -18.35 18.16
N VAL A 121 1.58 -18.88 19.30
CA VAL A 121 2.02 -20.16 19.85
C VAL A 121 1.45 -21.34 19.05
N ASP A 122 0.24 -21.18 18.51
CA ASP A 122 -0.47 -22.24 17.81
C ASP A 122 0.14 -22.54 16.43
N ILE A 123 0.74 -23.75 16.32
CA ILE A 123 1.36 -24.24 15.10
C ILE A 123 0.34 -24.43 13.98
N GLN A 124 -0.91 -24.80 14.30
CA GLN A 124 -1.94 -25.01 13.29
C GLN A 124 -2.35 -23.68 12.65
N LYS A 125 -2.47 -22.61 13.44
CA LYS A 125 -2.74 -21.26 12.92
C LYS A 125 -1.59 -20.75 12.04
N ARG A 126 -0.32 -21.01 12.41
CA ARG A 126 0.84 -20.65 11.57
C ARG A 126 0.81 -21.36 10.23
N LYS A 127 0.51 -22.66 10.22
CA LYS A 127 0.38 -23.45 8.99
C LYS A 127 -0.77 -22.94 8.14
N ALA A 128 -1.93 -22.69 8.72
CA ALA A 128 -3.09 -22.15 8.02
C ALA A 128 -2.78 -20.79 7.38
N LEU A 129 -2.14 -19.88 8.11
CA LEU A 129 -1.74 -18.59 7.58
C LEU A 129 -0.79 -18.72 6.39
N LYS A 130 0.20 -19.63 6.49
CA LYS A 130 1.14 -19.90 5.40
C LYS A 130 0.45 -20.51 4.18
N GLU A 131 -0.42 -21.48 4.36
CA GLU A 131 -1.15 -22.15 3.28
C GLU A 131 -2.10 -21.20 2.55
N LYS A 132 -2.86 -20.40 3.29
CA LYS A 132 -3.87 -19.50 2.70
C LYS A 132 -3.28 -18.21 2.10
N THR A 133 -2.26 -17.65 2.71
CA THR A 133 -1.72 -16.34 2.33
C THR A 133 -0.30 -16.38 1.77
N GLY A 134 0.39 -17.52 1.84
CA GLY A 134 1.81 -17.65 1.51
C GLY A 134 2.76 -17.00 2.52
N PHE A 135 2.23 -16.43 3.63
CA PHE A 135 3.02 -15.69 4.60
C PHE A 135 3.60 -16.60 5.67
N ASP A 136 4.93 -16.71 5.72
CA ASP A 136 5.66 -17.51 6.70
C ASP A 136 6.06 -16.68 7.91
N VAL A 137 5.37 -16.90 9.04
CA VAL A 137 5.61 -16.19 10.30
C VAL A 137 7.02 -16.46 10.83
N GLU A 138 7.54 -17.69 10.70
CA GLU A 138 8.86 -18.05 11.23
C GLU A 138 9.97 -17.38 10.45
N ALA A 139 9.85 -17.33 9.13
CA ALA A 139 10.79 -16.62 8.28
C ALA A 139 10.78 -15.10 8.56
N ALA A 140 9.58 -14.53 8.76
CA ALA A 140 9.44 -13.11 9.09
C ALA A 140 10.01 -12.75 10.47
N LEU A 141 9.85 -13.63 11.46
CA LEU A 141 10.44 -13.43 12.80
C LEU A 141 11.98 -13.47 12.74
N LYS A 142 12.55 -14.45 12.03
CA LYS A 142 14.02 -14.52 11.85
C LYS A 142 14.58 -13.28 11.19
N HIS A 143 13.94 -12.79 10.13
CA HIS A 143 14.36 -11.57 9.45
C HIS A 143 14.34 -10.36 10.39
N ASN A 144 13.27 -10.23 11.18
CA ASN A 144 13.18 -9.15 12.18
C ASN A 144 14.25 -9.24 13.29
N GLU A 145 14.67 -10.43 13.65
CA GLU A 145 15.75 -10.64 14.63
C GLU A 145 17.11 -10.26 14.01
N GLU A 146 17.37 -10.69 12.79
CA GLU A 146 18.58 -10.34 12.04
C GLU A 146 18.73 -8.82 11.85
N ASP A 147 17.65 -8.14 11.46
CA ASP A 147 17.63 -6.68 11.32
C ASP A 147 17.94 -5.96 12.64
N LYS A 148 17.37 -6.43 13.75
CA LYS A 148 17.63 -5.87 15.10
C LYS A 148 19.08 -6.08 15.55
N GLU A 149 19.68 -7.23 15.24
CA GLU A 149 21.08 -7.50 15.55
C GLU A 149 22.03 -6.62 14.74
N ASP A 150 21.70 -6.38 13.47
CA ASP A 150 22.52 -5.54 12.60
C ASP A 150 22.43 -4.06 13.01
N ASP A 151 21.24 -3.58 13.39
CA ASP A 151 21.06 -2.25 13.97
C ASP A 151 21.86 -2.08 15.28
N GLN A 152 21.84 -3.07 16.17
CA GLN A 152 22.62 -3.04 17.40
C GLN A 152 24.13 -3.06 17.16
N LYS A 153 24.59 -3.86 16.19
CA LYS A 153 26.01 -3.86 15.79
C LYS A 153 26.45 -2.53 15.20
N THR A 154 25.55 -1.85 14.51
CA THR A 154 25.81 -0.50 13.93
C THR A 154 25.90 0.55 15.03
N ILE A 155 25.03 0.51 16.04
CA ILE A 155 25.05 1.44 17.19
C ILE A 155 26.31 1.24 18.04
N LEU A 156 26.69 -0.02 18.34
CA LEU A 156 27.91 -0.32 19.12
C LEU A 156 29.21 0.12 18.43
N LYS A 157 29.22 0.17 17.09
CA LYS A 157 30.37 0.70 16.32
C LYS A 157 30.45 2.22 16.34
N THR A 158 29.37 2.92 16.64
CA THR A 158 29.34 4.40 16.73
C THR A 158 29.72 4.91 18.12
N ASP A 159 29.61 4.09 19.16
CA ASP A 159 29.87 4.50 20.56
C ASP A 159 31.37 4.39 20.98
N ASN A 160 32.19 3.70 20.19
CA ASN A 160 33.62 3.63 20.40
C ASN A 160 34.36 4.77 19.67
N GLY A 161 34.23 6.01 20.17
CA GLY A 161 35.17 7.15 20.02
C GLY A 161 36.03 7.30 18.75
N GLY A 162 35.68 6.66 17.67
CA GLY A 162 36.37 6.73 16.39
C GLY A 162 35.61 7.64 15.45
N GLU A 163 36.32 8.67 14.98
CA GLU A 163 35.93 9.66 13.98
C GLU A 163 34.80 9.19 13.06
N ARG A 164 33.75 9.99 13.01
CA ARG A 164 32.69 9.91 11.97
C ARG A 164 33.35 10.01 10.59
N ARG A 165 33.82 8.92 10.04
CA ARG A 165 34.01 8.82 8.61
C ARG A 165 32.65 8.81 7.97
N VAL A 166 32.20 10.00 7.61
CA VAL A 166 31.18 10.18 6.60
C VAL A 166 31.69 9.42 5.38
N LYS A 167 31.09 8.26 5.08
CA LYS A 167 31.34 7.55 3.81
C LYS A 167 30.73 8.36 2.66
N ASN A 168 31.35 9.50 2.39
CA ASN A 168 31.32 10.12 1.09
C ASN A 168 32.58 9.68 0.33
N ASP A 169 32.81 8.39 0.25
CA ASP A 169 33.74 7.82 -0.72
C ASP A 169 33.05 7.81 -2.11
N VAL A 170 32.77 8.99 -2.60
CA VAL A 170 32.84 9.25 -4.02
C VAL A 170 34.33 9.48 -4.29
N PRO A 171 35.03 8.61 -5.03
CA PRO A 171 36.43 8.78 -5.30
C PRO A 171 36.65 10.16 -5.94
N ALA A 172 37.54 10.93 -5.35
CA ALA A 172 37.85 12.33 -5.72
C ALA A 172 38.34 12.53 -7.17
N GLY A 173 38.42 11.47 -7.97
CA GLY A 173 38.84 11.49 -9.37
C GLY A 173 37.71 11.78 -10.40
N ARG A 174 36.46 11.96 -10.00
CA ARG A 174 35.36 12.14 -10.98
C ARG A 174 34.71 13.52 -10.99
N ARG A 175 35.31 14.52 -10.37
CA ARG A 175 34.85 15.91 -10.37
C ARG A 175 35.74 16.88 -11.11
N THR A 176 36.50 16.44 -12.07
CA THR A 176 36.96 17.34 -13.13
C THR A 176 35.89 17.33 -14.21
N ALA A 177 35.06 18.34 -14.21
CA ALA A 177 34.20 18.61 -15.34
C ALA A 177 35.12 18.80 -16.56
N PRO A 178 34.95 18.06 -17.65
CA PRO A 178 35.62 18.39 -18.87
C PRO A 178 35.08 19.74 -19.34
N THR A 179 36.02 20.71 -19.48
CA THR A 179 35.76 21.93 -20.22
C THR A 179 35.47 21.51 -21.66
N VAL A 180 34.21 21.44 -22.01
CA VAL A 180 33.78 21.07 -23.35
C VAL A 180 33.80 22.34 -24.20
N THR A 181 34.85 22.49 -24.98
CA THR A 181 34.76 23.21 -26.22
C THR A 181 34.06 22.31 -27.23
N ALA A 182 32.82 22.63 -27.54
CA ALA A 182 32.02 21.91 -28.52
C ALA A 182 32.51 22.18 -29.93
N PRO A 183 32.38 21.20 -30.82
CA PRO A 183 31.66 21.49 -32.06
C PRO A 183 30.40 20.63 -32.17
N ALA A 184 29.35 21.28 -32.66
CA ALA A 184 28.06 20.70 -32.90
C ALA A 184 28.12 19.52 -33.87
N ALA A 185 27.74 18.33 -33.40
CA ALA A 185 27.45 17.21 -34.27
C ALA A 185 25.92 17.12 -34.44
N ALA A 186 25.50 17.17 -35.69
CA ALA A 186 24.13 17.08 -36.15
C ALA A 186 23.42 15.79 -35.70
N PRO A 187 22.10 15.81 -35.46
CA PRO A 187 21.35 14.64 -35.02
C PRO A 187 21.28 13.58 -36.13
N LYS A 188 21.57 12.35 -35.75
CA LYS A 188 21.63 11.17 -36.64
C LYS A 188 20.27 10.55 -36.98
N TYR A 189 19.18 11.26 -36.84
CA TYR A 189 17.87 10.71 -37.19
C TYR A 189 17.17 11.56 -38.23
N ASN A 190 17.13 11.06 -39.47
CA ASN A 190 16.27 11.56 -40.53
C ASN A 190 14.84 11.09 -40.27
N ILE A 191 13.96 11.98 -39.85
CA ILE A 191 12.52 11.75 -39.85
C ILE A 191 12.06 11.91 -41.29
N VAL A 192 11.79 10.81 -41.96
CA VAL A 192 11.12 10.81 -43.28
C VAL A 192 9.63 11.08 -43.02
N THR A 193 9.21 12.30 -43.20
CA THR A 193 7.80 12.65 -43.28
C THR A 193 7.27 12.23 -44.64
N LYS A 194 6.38 11.25 -44.66
CA LYS A 194 5.65 10.84 -45.88
C LYS A 194 4.62 11.93 -46.21
N PRO A 195 4.55 12.43 -47.46
CA PRO A 195 3.53 13.43 -47.81
C PRO A 195 2.14 12.81 -47.79
N ALA A 196 1.18 13.55 -47.29
CA ALA A 196 -0.24 13.20 -47.34
C ALA A 196 -0.70 13.30 -48.82
N GLU A 197 -1.25 12.20 -49.28
CA GLU A 197 -1.86 12.10 -50.62
C GLU A 197 -3.26 12.70 -50.54
N GLU A 198 -3.48 13.76 -51.32
CA GLU A 198 -4.77 14.41 -51.54
C GLU A 198 -5.74 13.44 -52.20
N ALA A 199 -6.80 13.06 -51.49
CA ALA A 199 -7.94 12.39 -52.10
C ALA A 199 -8.84 13.45 -52.76
N LYS A 200 -8.78 13.50 -54.07
CA LYS A 200 -9.69 14.22 -54.98
C LYS A 200 -11.11 13.71 -54.81
N ALA A 201 -12.00 14.64 -54.62
CA ALA A 201 -13.42 14.45 -54.80
C ALA A 201 -13.73 14.15 -56.27
N GLU A 202 -14.55 13.15 -56.52
CA GLU A 202 -15.25 12.99 -57.78
C GLU A 202 -16.73 12.72 -57.49
N SER A 203 -17.52 13.70 -57.82
CA SER A 203 -18.98 13.70 -57.92
C SER A 203 -19.42 13.13 -59.27
N ALA A 204 -20.51 12.42 -59.31
CA ALA A 204 -21.46 12.11 -60.36
C ALA A 204 -21.88 10.61 -60.27
N GLU A 205 -23.06 10.20 -60.15
CA GLU A 205 -24.33 10.48 -60.86
C GLU A 205 -25.48 9.84 -60.09
#